data_b7073f27c03d5bb62f8c90894ad968ec
#
_entry.id   b7073f27c03d5bb62f8c90894ad968ec
#
_cell.length_a   1.000
_cell.length_b   1.000
_cell.length_c   1.000
_cell.angle_alpha   90.00
_cell.angle_beta   90.00
_cell.angle_gamma   90.00
#
_symmetry.space_group_name_H-M   'P 1'
#
loop_
_entity.id
_entity.type
_entity.pdbx_description
1 polymer ?
#
loop_
_entity_poly.entity_id
_entity_poly.type
_entity_poly.pdbx_seq_one_letter_code
_entity_poly.pdbx_strand_id
1 'polypeptide(L)'
;KKVYNWFKEKTLKFKIVTISLITLLLFACEEKDKKVVPKEVIKEEPIIVEFGFTYNDYLVVQDTVQSGDTFSKLLEENNIGTFKVHDVTEMIKDSFNLRDIRIGKPFTLLKSKKAPHQLQVFIYQKDNIHYSVVDFRDTVVVAFNKQKPITIKRRTIATSISGSLSETLSKNGVDASMANN
;
A
#
# COMPACT_ATOMS: atom_id res chain seq x y z
N LYS A 1 -17.22 -66.88 -60.76
CA LYS A 1 -18.17 -65.78 -60.59
C LYS A 1 -18.44 -65.43 -59.10
N LYS A 2 -18.52 -66.40 -58.15
CA LYS A 2 -18.80 -66.12 -56.70
C LYS A 2 -17.62 -65.34 -56.03
N VAL A 3 -16.35 -65.61 -56.34
CA VAL A 3 -15.19 -64.96 -55.72
C VAL A 3 -15.07 -63.51 -56.17
N TYR A 4 -15.36 -63.22 -57.45
CA TYR A 4 -15.31 -61.85 -57.97
C TYR A 4 -16.37 -60.94 -57.32
N ASN A 5 -17.55 -61.43 -57.11
CA ASN A 5 -18.62 -60.68 -56.44
C ASN A 5 -18.27 -60.41 -54.94
N TRP A 6 -17.65 -61.38 -54.27
CA TRP A 6 -17.23 -61.22 -52.88
C TRP A 6 -16.12 -60.12 -52.72
N PHE A 7 -15.18 -60.06 -53.65
CA PHE A 7 -14.13 -59.02 -53.69
C PHE A 7 -14.75 -57.63 -53.95
N LYS A 8 -15.68 -57.53 -54.87
CA LYS A 8 -16.35 -56.29 -55.23
C LYS A 8 -17.19 -55.75 -54.07
N GLU A 9 -17.82 -56.63 -53.32
CA GLU A 9 -18.61 -56.22 -52.14
C GLU A 9 -17.70 -55.73 -51.01
N LYS A 10 -16.55 -56.32 -50.76
CA LYS A 10 -15.59 -55.90 -49.76
C LYS A 10 -14.97 -54.53 -50.11
N THR A 11 -14.59 -54.33 -51.37
CA THR A 11 -14.02 -53.05 -51.83
C THR A 11 -15.05 -51.93 -51.81
N LEU A 12 -16.32 -52.22 -52.06
CA LEU A 12 -17.39 -51.24 -51.98
C LEU A 12 -17.67 -50.81 -50.49
N LYS A 13 -17.70 -51.79 -49.59
CA LYS A 13 -17.87 -51.53 -48.13
C LYS A 13 -16.68 -50.73 -47.57
N PHE A 14 -15.45 -51.05 -48.02
CA PHE A 14 -14.28 -50.30 -47.59
C PHE A 14 -14.30 -48.87 -48.11
N LYS A 15 -14.69 -48.60 -49.34
CA LYS A 15 -14.85 -47.26 -49.88
C LYS A 15 -15.92 -46.44 -49.16
N ILE A 16 -17.04 -47.06 -48.76
CA ILE A 16 -18.10 -46.41 -48.02
C ILE A 16 -17.64 -46.02 -46.61
N VAL A 17 -16.87 -46.89 -45.94
CA VAL A 17 -16.32 -46.62 -44.61
C VAL A 17 -15.27 -45.50 -44.66
N THR A 18 -14.40 -45.49 -45.70
CA THR A 18 -13.41 -44.41 -45.85
C THR A 18 -14.05 -43.07 -46.19
N ILE A 19 -15.10 -43.00 -46.99
CA ILE A 19 -15.84 -41.78 -47.28
C ILE A 19 -16.59 -41.29 -46.03
N SER A 20 -17.18 -42.18 -45.25
CA SER A 20 -17.84 -41.84 -43.99
C SER A 20 -16.83 -41.30 -42.96
N LEU A 21 -15.63 -41.84 -42.88
CA LEU A 21 -14.57 -41.36 -41.99
C LEU A 21 -14.04 -39.98 -42.38
N ILE A 22 -13.94 -39.70 -43.69
CA ILE A 22 -13.49 -38.41 -44.23
C ILE A 22 -14.57 -37.34 -43.99
N THR A 23 -15.85 -37.68 -44.12
CA THR A 23 -16.94 -36.71 -43.79
C THR A 23 -17.04 -36.41 -42.31
N LEU A 24 -16.67 -37.34 -41.44
CA LEU A 24 -16.64 -37.10 -40.00
C LEU A 24 -15.53 -36.12 -39.59
N LEU A 25 -14.43 -36.12 -40.34
CA LEU A 25 -13.29 -35.21 -40.12
C LEU A 25 -13.57 -33.76 -40.58
N LEU A 26 -14.54 -33.56 -41.47
CA LEU A 26 -14.88 -32.22 -41.96
C LEU A 26 -15.86 -31.47 -41.05
N PHE A 27 -16.47 -32.13 -40.08
CA PHE A 27 -17.36 -31.52 -39.08
C PHE A 27 -16.63 -31.14 -37.78
N ALA A 28 -15.33 -31.39 -37.66
CA ALA A 28 -14.54 -31.03 -36.49
C ALA A 28 -13.91 -29.60 -36.58
N CYS A 29 -14.44 -28.74 -37.45
CA CYS A 29 -14.14 -27.34 -37.40
C CYS A 29 -15.18 -26.65 -36.50
N GLU A 30 -15.04 -26.86 -35.20
CA GLU A 30 -15.70 -26.06 -34.18
C GLU A 30 -14.96 -24.70 -34.21
N GLU A 31 -15.62 -23.69 -34.77
CA GLU A 31 -15.24 -22.31 -34.57
C GLU A 31 -15.16 -22.08 -33.04
N LYS A 32 -13.94 -22.08 -32.51
CA LYS A 32 -13.72 -21.54 -31.17
C LYS A 32 -14.14 -20.08 -31.24
N ASP A 33 -15.38 -19.83 -30.82
CA ASP A 33 -15.75 -18.49 -30.36
C ASP A 33 -14.59 -17.96 -29.55
N LYS A 34 -13.88 -16.99 -30.12
CA LYS A 34 -12.97 -16.16 -29.36
C LYS A 34 -13.85 -15.47 -28.32
N LYS A 35 -14.00 -16.12 -27.15
CA LYS A 35 -14.42 -15.41 -25.96
C LYS A 35 -13.48 -14.20 -25.90
N VAL A 36 -14.01 -13.06 -26.29
CA VAL A 36 -13.41 -11.76 -25.98
C VAL A 36 -13.36 -11.78 -24.45
N VAL A 37 -12.19 -12.18 -23.92
CA VAL A 37 -11.88 -11.96 -22.51
C VAL A 37 -12.07 -10.47 -22.34
N PRO A 38 -13.01 -10.01 -21.51
CA PRO A 38 -13.12 -8.60 -21.22
C PRO A 38 -11.72 -8.19 -20.76
N LYS A 39 -11.09 -7.26 -21.49
CA LYS A 39 -9.84 -6.67 -21.08
C LYS A 39 -10.16 -6.06 -19.72
N GLU A 40 -9.78 -6.77 -18.66
CA GLU A 40 -9.90 -6.28 -17.31
C GLU A 40 -9.22 -4.92 -17.34
N VAL A 41 -10.01 -3.87 -17.24
CA VAL A 41 -9.51 -2.51 -17.10
C VAL A 41 -8.79 -2.55 -15.76
N ILE A 42 -7.48 -2.75 -15.80
CA ILE A 42 -6.61 -2.62 -14.64
C ILE A 42 -6.86 -1.19 -14.19
N LYS A 43 -7.72 -1.04 -13.19
CA LYS A 43 -7.95 0.23 -12.53
C LYS A 43 -6.65 0.53 -11.81
N GLU A 44 -5.80 1.36 -12.42
CA GLU A 44 -4.56 1.79 -11.80
C GLU A 44 -4.92 2.38 -10.44
N GLU A 45 -4.44 1.75 -9.38
CA GLU A 45 -4.62 2.28 -8.04
C GLU A 45 -3.88 3.62 -7.95
N PRO A 46 -4.51 4.64 -7.37
CA PRO A 46 -3.86 5.94 -7.24
C PRO A 46 -2.54 5.79 -6.46
N ILE A 47 -1.49 6.40 -6.98
CA ILE A 47 -0.19 6.41 -6.29
C ILE A 47 -0.31 7.33 -5.08
N ILE A 48 -0.13 6.77 -3.90
CA ILE A 48 -0.16 7.49 -2.62
C ILE A 48 1.27 7.74 -2.16
N VAL A 49 1.67 9.01 -2.10
CA VAL A 49 2.98 9.42 -1.59
C VAL A 49 2.79 10.20 -0.30
N GLU A 50 3.29 9.68 0.81
CA GLU A 50 3.23 10.33 2.11
C GLU A 50 4.58 10.17 2.85
N PHE A 51 4.99 11.20 3.59
CA PHE A 51 6.28 11.25 4.30
C PHE A 51 7.52 11.01 3.41
N GLY A 52 7.37 11.11 2.08
CA GLY A 52 8.43 10.84 1.11
C GLY A 52 8.54 9.37 0.70
N PHE A 53 7.55 8.54 1.01
CA PHE A 53 7.46 7.13 0.62
C PHE A 53 6.23 6.88 -0.25
N THR A 54 6.38 6.03 -1.28
CA THR A 54 5.26 5.53 -2.08
C THR A 54 4.58 4.40 -1.32
N TYR A 55 3.43 4.67 -0.72
CA TYR A 55 2.71 3.70 0.13
C TYR A 55 2.29 2.45 -0.63
N ASN A 56 2.08 2.57 -1.93
CA ASN A 56 1.75 1.43 -2.80
C ASN A 56 2.82 0.33 -2.81
N ASP A 57 4.07 0.63 -2.41
CA ASP A 57 5.15 -0.35 -2.39
C ASP A 57 5.17 -1.19 -1.11
N TYR A 58 4.37 -0.84 -0.10
CA TYR A 58 4.39 -1.41 1.25
C TYR A 58 3.04 -1.97 1.67
N LEU A 59 3.05 -2.80 2.70
CA LEU A 59 1.92 -2.99 3.60
C LEU A 59 1.99 -1.86 4.63
N VAL A 60 1.01 -0.96 4.57
CA VAL A 60 0.95 0.23 5.43
C VAL A 60 0.07 -0.07 6.64
N VAL A 61 0.60 0.13 7.83
CA VAL A 61 -0.14 0.07 9.09
C VAL A 61 -0.06 1.45 9.75
N GLN A 62 -1.19 2.09 9.96
CA GLN A 62 -1.29 3.37 10.67
C GLN A 62 -2.00 3.13 11.99
N ASP A 63 -1.41 3.61 13.07
CA ASP A 63 -1.95 3.44 14.41
C ASP A 63 -1.54 4.63 15.29
N THR A 64 -1.96 4.59 16.53
CA THR A 64 -1.71 5.62 17.54
C THR A 64 -1.11 4.99 18.78
N VAL A 65 -0.08 5.61 19.34
CA VAL A 65 0.60 5.15 20.56
C VAL A 65 -0.40 5.04 21.70
N GLN A 66 -0.52 3.86 22.26
CA GLN A 66 -1.41 3.53 23.38
C GLN A 66 -0.70 3.64 24.73
N SER A 67 -1.48 3.58 25.80
CA SER A 67 -0.93 3.51 27.15
C SER A 67 -0.11 2.22 27.34
N GLY A 68 1.14 2.37 27.78
CA GLY A 68 2.07 1.25 27.96
C GLY A 68 2.90 0.90 26.73
N ASP A 69 2.70 1.62 25.60
CA ASP A 69 3.59 1.46 24.45
C ASP A 69 4.89 2.22 24.66
N THR A 70 5.95 1.57 24.27
CA THR A 70 7.30 2.14 24.15
C THR A 70 7.82 1.85 22.75
N PHE A 71 8.82 2.60 22.30
CA PHE A 71 9.44 2.30 21.01
C PHE A 71 9.93 0.84 20.92
N SER A 72 10.58 0.35 21.97
CA SER A 72 11.06 -1.03 22.03
C SER A 72 9.93 -2.05 21.87
N LYS A 73 8.81 -1.86 22.60
CA LYS A 73 7.65 -2.73 22.49
C LYS A 73 7.04 -2.70 21.07
N LEU A 74 6.91 -1.52 20.48
CA LEU A 74 6.41 -1.39 19.10
C LEU A 74 7.32 -2.12 18.10
N LEU A 75 8.65 -2.17 18.34
CA LEU A 75 9.55 -2.94 17.50
C LEU A 75 9.46 -4.45 17.76
N GLU A 76 9.32 -4.89 19.03
CA GLU A 76 9.17 -6.30 19.40
C GLU A 76 7.91 -6.93 18.79
N GLU A 77 6.82 -6.19 18.75
CA GLU A 77 5.54 -6.61 18.16
C GLU A 77 5.56 -6.62 16.63
N ASN A 78 6.58 -6.01 16.03
CA ASN A 78 6.72 -5.91 14.59
C ASN A 78 8.03 -6.55 14.13
N ASN A 79 7.95 -7.39 13.10
CA ASN A 79 9.10 -8.11 12.58
C ASN A 79 10.17 -7.14 12.04
N ILE A 80 11.22 -6.88 12.83
CA ILE A 80 12.38 -6.05 12.43
C ILE A 80 13.50 -6.87 11.75
N GLY A 81 13.19 -8.09 11.31
CA GLY A 81 14.14 -8.97 10.62
C GLY A 81 15.24 -9.49 11.54
N THR A 82 16.48 -9.30 11.13
CA THR A 82 17.67 -9.78 11.88
C THR A 82 18.13 -8.82 12.97
N PHE A 83 17.55 -7.62 13.05
CA PHE A 83 17.93 -6.63 14.05
C PHE A 83 17.43 -7.03 15.45
N LYS A 84 18.22 -6.67 16.47
CA LYS A 84 17.80 -6.74 17.87
C LYS A 84 17.37 -5.34 18.31
N VAL A 85 16.29 -5.26 19.08
CA VAL A 85 15.75 -3.97 19.55
C VAL A 85 16.80 -3.14 20.28
N HIS A 86 17.61 -3.77 21.14
CA HIS A 86 18.69 -3.07 21.83
C HIS A 86 19.70 -2.44 20.87
N ASP A 87 20.14 -3.18 19.86
CA ASP A 87 21.13 -2.69 18.89
C ASP A 87 20.54 -1.52 18.07
N VAL A 88 19.26 -1.63 17.67
CA VAL A 88 18.54 -0.54 17.00
C VAL A 88 18.51 0.71 17.85
N THR A 89 18.15 0.60 19.13
CA THR A 89 18.07 1.76 20.03
C THR A 89 19.41 2.45 20.20
N GLU A 90 20.50 1.68 20.27
CA GLU A 90 21.86 2.22 20.33
C GLU A 90 22.28 2.92 19.02
N MET A 91 21.93 2.34 17.86
CA MET A 91 22.24 2.94 16.56
C MET A 91 21.59 4.32 16.34
N ILE A 92 20.38 4.50 16.88
CA ILE A 92 19.58 5.69 16.59
C ILE A 92 19.52 6.73 17.71
N LYS A 93 20.14 6.46 18.88
CA LYS A 93 20.01 7.28 20.10
C LYS A 93 20.36 8.77 19.92
N ASP A 94 21.29 9.08 19.03
CA ASP A 94 21.71 10.46 18.76
C ASP A 94 20.77 11.20 17.79
N SER A 95 19.98 10.46 17.04
CA SER A 95 19.09 11.01 16.00
C SER A 95 17.61 10.89 16.35
N PHE A 96 17.25 9.96 17.23
CA PHE A 96 15.88 9.71 17.64
C PHE A 96 15.76 9.57 19.16
N ASN A 97 15.10 10.55 19.78
CA ASN A 97 14.88 10.51 21.22
C ASN A 97 13.69 9.59 21.54
N LEU A 98 13.96 8.43 22.09
CA LEU A 98 12.94 7.44 22.48
C LEU A 98 11.89 7.99 23.45
N ARG A 99 12.24 9.00 24.24
CA ARG A 99 11.33 9.67 25.19
C ARG A 99 10.31 10.58 24.52
N ASP A 100 10.48 10.86 23.21
CA ASP A 100 9.51 11.65 22.44
C ASP A 100 8.25 10.84 22.08
N ILE A 101 8.30 9.51 22.21
CA ILE A 101 7.13 8.64 22.02
C ILE A 101 6.10 8.95 23.13
N ARG A 102 4.93 9.42 22.72
CA ARG A 102 3.85 9.85 23.64
C ARG A 102 2.53 9.26 23.24
N ILE A 103 1.73 8.92 24.24
CA ILE A 103 0.36 8.44 24.06
C ILE A 103 -0.45 9.42 23.21
N GLY A 104 -1.28 8.90 22.32
CA GLY A 104 -2.15 9.67 21.43
C GLY A 104 -1.45 10.22 20.18
N LYS A 105 -0.15 9.99 20.00
CA LYS A 105 0.55 10.40 18.78
C LYS A 105 0.49 9.31 17.72
N PRO A 106 0.21 9.68 16.44
CA PRO A 106 0.13 8.71 15.37
C PRO A 106 1.52 8.22 14.94
N PHE A 107 1.56 6.97 14.53
CA PHE A 107 2.71 6.39 13.86
C PHE A 107 2.29 5.56 12.65
N THR A 108 3.21 5.36 11.73
CA THR A 108 3.00 4.55 10.53
C THR A 108 4.14 3.54 10.39
N LEU A 109 3.77 2.29 10.14
CA LEU A 109 4.69 1.21 9.83
C LEU A 109 4.59 0.88 8.34
N LEU A 110 5.70 0.94 7.64
CA LEU A 110 5.80 0.48 6.26
C LEU A 110 6.49 -0.88 6.29
N LYS A 111 5.74 -1.94 5.97
CA LYS A 111 6.22 -3.32 5.98
C LYS A 111 6.39 -3.86 4.56
N SER A 112 7.31 -4.80 4.39
CA SER A 112 7.45 -5.52 3.13
C SER A 112 6.14 -6.21 2.73
N LYS A 113 5.75 -6.13 1.46
CA LYS A 113 4.63 -6.92 0.91
C LYS A 113 4.93 -8.42 0.89
N LYS A 114 6.21 -8.79 0.84
CA LYS A 114 6.63 -10.21 0.89
C LYS A 114 6.62 -10.72 2.32
N ALA A 115 6.07 -11.92 2.52
CA ALA A 115 6.18 -12.60 3.81
C ALA A 115 7.67 -12.78 4.20
N PRO A 116 8.02 -12.62 5.48
CA PRO A 116 7.19 -12.50 6.68
C PRO A 116 6.78 -11.06 7.03
N HIS A 117 6.61 -10.15 6.07
CA HIS A 117 6.14 -8.76 6.25
C HIS A 117 7.03 -7.97 7.21
N GLN A 118 8.33 -8.02 6.98
CA GLN A 118 9.34 -7.34 7.77
C GLN A 118 9.10 -5.83 7.78
N LEU A 119 9.24 -5.19 8.94
CA LEU A 119 9.23 -3.75 9.09
C LEU A 119 10.42 -3.15 8.33
N GLN A 120 10.13 -2.20 7.46
CA GLN A 120 11.13 -1.50 6.66
C GLN A 120 11.29 -0.05 7.07
N VAL A 121 10.19 0.61 7.47
CA VAL A 121 10.24 2.00 7.93
C VAL A 121 9.25 2.20 9.06
N PHE A 122 9.68 2.85 10.11
CA PHE A 122 8.84 3.35 11.20
C PHE A 122 8.80 4.88 11.11
N ILE A 123 7.60 5.46 11.05
CA ILE A 123 7.39 6.91 10.96
C ILE A 123 6.57 7.33 12.17
N TYR A 124 7.12 8.22 12.97
CA TYR A 124 6.47 8.77 14.17
C TYR A 124 6.16 10.25 14.00
N GLN A 125 4.90 10.64 14.15
CA GLN A 125 4.47 12.03 14.02
C GLN A 125 4.48 12.72 15.38
N LYS A 126 5.45 13.61 15.59
CA LYS A 126 5.57 14.39 16.83
C LYS A 126 4.44 15.41 16.96
N ASP A 127 4.08 16.04 15.85
CA ASP A 127 3.01 17.00 15.71
C ASP A 127 2.48 17.04 14.27
N ASN A 128 1.68 18.02 13.92
CA ASN A 128 1.09 18.15 12.58
C ASN A 128 2.13 18.39 11.47
N ILE A 129 3.32 18.85 11.82
CA ILE A 129 4.37 19.25 10.89
C ILE A 129 5.59 18.34 11.02
N HIS A 130 6.07 18.08 12.25
CA HIS A 130 7.30 17.36 12.50
C HIS A 130 7.10 15.87 12.66
N TYR A 131 7.96 15.11 12.03
CA TYR A 131 7.97 13.64 12.15
C TYR A 131 9.39 13.09 12.15
N SER A 132 9.55 11.93 12.73
CA SER A 132 10.79 11.17 12.76
C SER A 132 10.62 9.91 11.94
N VAL A 133 11.67 9.51 11.24
CA VAL A 133 11.71 8.28 10.45
C VAL A 133 12.83 7.41 10.99
N VAL A 134 12.56 6.13 11.20
CA VAL A 134 13.57 5.09 11.46
C VAL A 134 13.52 4.11 10.30
N ASP A 135 14.63 3.98 9.59
CA ASP A 135 14.76 3.21 8.35
C ASP A 135 15.56 1.93 8.59
N PHE A 136 14.92 0.78 8.30
CA PHE A 136 15.44 -0.58 8.50
C PHE A 136 15.81 -1.26 7.17
N ARG A 137 15.75 -0.57 6.05
CA ARG A 137 15.91 -1.17 4.72
C ARG A 137 17.35 -1.58 4.41
N ASP A 138 18.31 -0.99 5.08
CA ASP A 138 19.73 -1.28 4.92
C ASP A 138 20.27 -2.14 6.06
N THR A 139 21.55 -2.49 5.97
CA THR A 139 22.26 -3.26 7.01
C THR A 139 22.48 -2.47 8.30
N VAL A 140 22.41 -1.15 8.24
CA VAL A 140 22.51 -0.23 9.38
C VAL A 140 21.22 0.55 9.48
N VAL A 141 20.61 0.53 10.67
CA VAL A 141 19.41 1.31 10.95
C VAL A 141 19.78 2.76 11.14
N VAL A 142 19.08 3.64 10.43
CA VAL A 142 19.28 5.08 10.55
C VAL A 142 18.00 5.79 10.97
N ALA A 143 18.12 6.86 11.72
CA ALA A 143 16.99 7.70 12.07
C ALA A 143 17.25 9.16 11.69
N PHE A 144 16.20 9.85 11.27
CA PHE A 144 16.26 11.25 10.93
C PHE A 144 14.93 11.96 11.20
N ASN A 145 15.03 13.27 11.50
CA ASN A 145 13.87 14.13 11.71
C ASN A 145 13.58 14.91 10.44
N LYS A 146 12.30 15.02 10.09
CA LYS A 146 11.79 15.75 8.93
C LYS A 146 10.58 16.61 9.30
N GLN A 147 10.23 17.50 8.40
CA GLN A 147 8.98 18.27 8.49
C GLN A 147 8.20 18.17 7.19
N LYS A 148 6.89 18.20 7.31
CA LYS A 148 5.99 18.29 6.15
C LYS A 148 6.15 19.67 5.49
N PRO A 149 6.00 19.77 4.17
CA PRO A 149 5.98 21.08 3.52
C PRO A 149 4.81 21.91 4.07
N ILE A 150 5.09 23.13 4.48
CA ILE A 150 4.09 24.04 5.01
C ILE A 150 3.89 25.24 4.08
N THR A 151 2.66 25.70 3.98
CA THR A 151 2.31 26.95 3.31
C THR A 151 1.85 27.96 4.35
N ILE A 152 2.56 29.07 4.46
CA ILE A 152 2.21 30.16 5.37
C ILE A 152 1.17 31.04 4.68
N LYS A 153 -0.05 31.07 5.21
CA LYS A 153 -1.10 32.00 4.76
C LYS A 153 -1.18 33.15 5.75
N ARG A 154 -0.99 34.38 5.27
CA ARG A 154 -1.20 35.59 6.08
C ARG A 154 -2.62 36.08 5.83
N ARG A 155 -3.32 36.41 6.92
CA ARG A 155 -4.62 37.06 6.91
C ARG A 155 -4.58 38.29 7.77
N THR A 156 -4.98 39.41 7.26
CA THR A 156 -5.10 40.67 8.01
C THR A 156 -6.56 40.94 8.26
N ILE A 157 -6.91 41.29 9.49
CA ILE A 157 -8.25 41.65 9.90
C ILE A 157 -8.16 43.00 10.56
N ALA A 158 -8.97 43.94 10.09
CA ALA A 158 -9.18 45.24 10.70
C ALA A 158 -10.59 45.27 11.29
N THR A 159 -10.70 45.40 12.61
CA THR A 159 -11.99 45.44 13.29
C THR A 159 -11.89 46.27 14.56
N SER A 160 -13.00 46.79 15.04
CA SER A 160 -13.08 47.46 16.34
C SER A 160 -13.51 46.45 17.41
N ILE A 161 -12.90 46.55 18.59
CA ILE A 161 -13.22 45.70 19.74
C ILE A 161 -14.38 46.33 20.49
N SER A 162 -15.54 45.67 20.45
CA SER A 162 -16.75 46.11 21.17
C SER A 162 -17.11 45.22 22.37
N GLY A 163 -16.22 44.32 22.74
CA GLY A 163 -16.36 43.37 23.85
C GLY A 163 -15.01 42.81 24.20
N SER A 164 -14.85 41.48 24.29
CA SER A 164 -13.55 40.87 24.49
C SER A 164 -12.80 40.69 23.16
N LEU A 165 -11.46 40.69 23.21
CA LEU A 165 -10.62 40.38 22.06
C LEU A 165 -10.94 38.98 21.49
N SER A 166 -11.12 37.99 22.35
CA SER A 166 -11.46 36.61 21.97
C SER A 166 -12.77 36.54 21.19
N GLU A 167 -13.81 37.23 21.64
CA GLU A 167 -15.10 37.29 20.95
C GLU A 167 -14.99 37.98 19.58
N THR A 168 -14.24 39.07 19.52
CA THR A 168 -14.02 39.83 18.29
C THR A 168 -13.26 38.98 17.26
N LEU A 169 -12.23 38.25 17.68
CA LEU A 169 -11.48 37.31 16.81
C LEU A 169 -12.38 36.20 16.27
N SER A 170 -13.17 35.57 17.15
CA SER A 170 -14.10 34.49 16.78
C SER A 170 -15.15 34.96 15.76
N LYS A 171 -15.74 36.15 15.92
CA LYS A 171 -16.68 36.73 14.97
C LYS A 171 -16.08 36.98 13.59
N ASN A 172 -14.77 37.19 13.54
CA ASN A 172 -14.04 37.39 12.29
C ASN A 172 -13.40 36.08 11.77
N GLY A 173 -13.76 34.91 12.31
CA GLY A 173 -13.30 33.58 11.88
C GLY A 173 -11.81 33.35 12.17
N VAL A 174 -11.30 33.92 13.26
CA VAL A 174 -9.98 33.65 13.83
C VAL A 174 -10.15 32.88 15.11
N ASP A 175 -9.31 31.87 15.32
CA ASP A 175 -9.34 31.07 16.54
C ASP A 175 -9.11 31.97 17.77
N ALA A 176 -10.01 31.87 18.75
CA ALA A 176 -9.95 32.66 19.97
C ALA A 176 -8.70 32.41 20.80
N SER A 177 -8.04 31.26 20.65
CA SER A 177 -6.77 30.95 21.32
C SER A 177 -5.64 31.91 20.95
N MET A 178 -5.72 32.56 19.78
CA MET A 178 -4.74 33.60 19.37
C MET A 178 -4.79 34.87 20.22
N ALA A 179 -5.84 35.07 21.02
CA ALA A 179 -5.92 36.21 21.94
C ALA A 179 -4.99 36.06 23.17
N ASN A 180 -4.49 34.84 23.41
CA ASN A 180 -3.71 34.51 24.61
C ASN A 180 -2.23 34.24 24.35
N ASN A 181 -1.77 34.49 23.12
CA ASN A 181 -0.35 34.31 22.72
C ASN A 181 0.42 35.63 22.65
#